data_47e1fe91d7f4501ccee6e33130a6d137
#
_entry.id   47e1fe91d7f4501ccee6e33130a6d137
#
_cell.length_a   1.000
_cell.length_b   1.000
_cell.length_c   1.000
_cell.angle_alpha   90.00
_cell.angle_beta   90.00
_cell.angle_gamma   90.00
#
_symmetry.space_group_name_H-M   'P 1'
#
loop_
_entity.id
_entity.type
_entity.pdbx_description
1 polymer ?
#
loop_
_entity_poly.entity_id
_entity_poly.type
_entity_poly.pdbx_seq_one_letter_code
_entity_poly.pdbx_strand_id
1 'polypeptide(L)'
;DLMQIHDKITDMISTLEKRRLALNIESLSYDTFYDFACERLDQICVENNITTIDCDNFAYMLQNFYKGGKYEKILNENVDSTLFDETFIVFEVDAIKENKQLFPIVTLIIMDVFLQKMRLKKNRKCLVIEEAWKAIASPLMAEYIKYLYKTARKFWASVGVVTQEIQDIIGS
;
A
#
# COMPACT_ATOMS: atom_id res chain seq x y z
N ASP A 1 12.65 -0.65 15.67
CA ASP A 1 13.27 -0.74 14.36
C ASP A 1 12.21 -1.11 13.32
N LEU A 2 12.05 -0.25 12.28
CA LEU A 2 11.03 -0.42 11.23
C LEU A 2 11.12 -1.77 10.51
N MET A 3 12.32 -2.31 10.39
CA MET A 3 12.56 -3.62 9.77
C MET A 3 11.96 -4.75 10.60
N GLN A 4 12.10 -4.71 11.92
CA GLN A 4 11.49 -5.71 12.80
C GLN A 4 9.95 -5.64 12.77
N ILE A 5 9.39 -4.44 12.69
CA ILE A 5 7.94 -4.26 12.54
C ILE A 5 7.46 -4.87 11.22
N HIS A 6 8.15 -4.59 10.12
CA HIS A 6 7.84 -5.15 8.81
C HIS A 6 7.86 -6.69 8.83
N ASP A 7 8.92 -7.28 9.39
CA ASP A 7 9.06 -8.74 9.49
C ASP A 7 7.91 -9.35 10.30
N LYS A 8 7.51 -8.71 11.41
CA LYS A 8 6.41 -9.20 12.24
C LYS A 8 5.05 -9.08 11.55
N ILE A 9 4.80 -8.00 10.85
CA ILE A 9 3.57 -7.88 10.04
C ILE A 9 3.56 -8.96 8.95
N THR A 10 4.67 -9.24 8.31
CA THR A 10 4.79 -10.30 7.30
C THR A 10 4.51 -11.68 7.91
N ASP A 11 5.05 -11.97 9.09
CA ASP A 11 4.77 -13.20 9.82
C ASP A 11 3.29 -13.32 10.21
N MET A 12 2.67 -12.24 10.64
CA MET A 12 1.24 -12.18 10.95
C MET A 12 0.40 -12.52 9.72
N ILE A 13 0.69 -11.90 8.57
CA ILE A 13 -0.01 -12.16 7.31
C ILE A 13 0.16 -13.62 6.89
N SER A 14 1.37 -14.18 6.99
CA SER A 14 1.64 -15.59 6.69
C SER A 14 0.87 -16.55 7.62
N THR A 15 0.78 -16.23 8.90
CA THR A 15 0.02 -17.01 9.88
C THR A 15 -1.47 -16.94 9.61
N LEU A 16 -1.97 -15.75 9.26
CA LEU A 16 -3.36 -15.52 8.89
C LEU A 16 -3.74 -16.30 7.62
N GLU A 17 -2.84 -16.33 6.62
CA GLU A 17 -3.07 -17.09 5.39
C GLU A 17 -3.14 -18.62 5.67
N LYS A 18 -2.28 -19.14 6.53
CA LYS A 18 -2.37 -20.54 6.97
C LYS A 18 -3.68 -20.84 7.69
N ARG A 19 -4.13 -19.92 8.54
CA ARG A 19 -5.43 -20.03 9.25
C ARG A 19 -6.60 -19.98 8.27
N ARG A 20 -6.54 -19.10 7.27
CA ARG A 20 -7.52 -19.02 6.19
C ARG A 20 -7.70 -20.35 5.46
N LEU A 21 -6.59 -20.96 5.05
CA LEU A 21 -6.59 -22.26 4.38
C LEU A 21 -7.17 -23.36 5.25
N ALA A 22 -6.80 -23.39 6.55
CA ALA A 22 -7.31 -24.36 7.51
C ALA A 22 -8.81 -24.23 7.78
N LEU A 23 -9.36 -23.02 7.72
CA LEU A 23 -10.77 -22.73 7.93
C LEU A 23 -11.59 -22.68 6.63
N ASN A 24 -10.95 -22.91 5.49
CA ASN A 24 -11.58 -22.88 4.16
C ASN A 24 -12.30 -21.55 3.84
N ILE A 25 -11.71 -20.43 4.27
CA ILE A 25 -12.20 -19.08 3.98
C ILE A 25 -11.72 -18.66 2.59
N GLU A 26 -12.61 -18.18 1.72
CA GLU A 26 -12.30 -17.86 0.31
C GLU A 26 -11.23 -16.78 0.15
N SER A 27 -11.30 -15.71 0.92
CA SER A 27 -10.33 -14.60 0.82
C SER A 27 -10.08 -13.93 2.17
N LEU A 28 -8.88 -13.37 2.31
CA LEU A 28 -8.58 -12.45 3.41
C LEU A 28 -9.07 -11.04 3.03
N SER A 29 -9.66 -10.35 4.01
CA SER A 29 -10.01 -8.94 3.93
C SER A 29 -9.16 -8.14 4.92
N TYR A 30 -9.20 -6.82 4.80
CA TYR A 30 -8.60 -5.95 5.80
C TYR A 30 -9.24 -6.17 7.18
N ASP A 31 -10.56 -6.38 7.25
CA ASP A 31 -11.26 -6.66 8.51
C ASP A 31 -10.72 -7.91 9.19
N THR A 32 -10.49 -8.97 8.43
CA THR A 32 -9.88 -10.20 8.96
C THR A 32 -8.49 -9.95 9.52
N PHE A 33 -7.69 -9.14 8.84
CA PHE A 33 -6.36 -8.74 9.31
C PHE A 33 -6.46 -7.91 10.59
N TYR A 34 -7.36 -6.94 10.65
CA TYR A 34 -7.55 -6.07 11.81
C TYR A 34 -7.96 -6.85 13.05
N ASP A 35 -8.97 -7.74 12.93
CA ASP A 35 -9.40 -8.61 14.03
C ASP A 35 -8.25 -9.48 14.55
N PHE A 36 -7.48 -10.08 13.66
CA PHE A 36 -6.33 -10.88 14.01
C PHE A 36 -5.22 -10.04 14.66
N ALA A 37 -4.96 -8.85 14.17
CA ALA A 37 -3.97 -7.94 14.73
C ALA A 37 -4.35 -7.54 16.16
N CYS A 38 -5.60 -7.16 16.41
CA CYS A 38 -6.08 -6.83 17.74
C CYS A 38 -6.00 -8.03 18.71
N GLU A 39 -6.22 -9.25 18.21
CA GLU A 39 -6.11 -10.49 19.02
C GLU A 39 -4.67 -10.84 19.38
N ARG A 40 -3.71 -10.62 18.50
CA ARG A 40 -2.37 -11.24 18.57
C ARG A 40 -1.21 -10.27 18.75
N LEU A 41 -1.38 -8.99 18.45
CA LEU A 41 -0.26 -8.05 18.40
C LEU A 41 0.44 -7.90 19.75
N ASP A 42 -0.33 -7.76 20.82
CA ASP A 42 0.22 -7.66 22.19
C ASP A 42 1.05 -8.88 22.56
N GLN A 43 0.54 -10.08 22.25
CA GLN A 43 1.26 -11.32 22.53
C GLN A 43 2.57 -11.40 21.72
N ILE A 44 2.53 -11.01 20.45
CA ILE A 44 3.72 -10.99 19.58
C ILE A 44 4.74 -9.98 20.10
N CYS A 45 4.30 -8.82 20.57
CA CYS A 45 5.18 -7.82 21.17
C CYS A 45 5.87 -8.35 22.43
N VAL A 46 5.12 -9.00 23.31
CA VAL A 46 5.66 -9.60 24.54
C VAL A 46 6.63 -10.74 24.23
N GLU A 47 6.25 -11.69 23.38
CA GLU A 47 7.06 -12.85 23.01
C GLU A 47 8.40 -12.47 22.34
N ASN A 48 8.44 -11.35 21.64
CA ASN A 48 9.62 -10.89 20.91
C ASN A 48 10.34 -9.69 21.55
N ASN A 49 9.93 -9.29 22.78
CA ASN A 49 10.47 -8.12 23.49
C ASN A 49 10.42 -6.82 22.65
N ILE A 50 9.35 -6.61 21.91
CA ILE A 50 9.13 -5.41 21.10
C ILE A 50 8.46 -4.36 21.99
N THR A 51 9.18 -3.33 22.36
CA THR A 51 8.68 -2.23 23.22
C THR A 51 8.41 -0.94 22.43
N THR A 52 8.70 -0.94 21.13
CA THR A 52 8.60 0.25 20.26
C THR A 52 7.23 0.41 19.61
N ILE A 53 6.37 -0.61 19.72
CA ILE A 53 5.00 -0.57 19.17
C ILE A 53 4.04 -0.29 20.32
N ASP A 54 3.31 0.80 20.18
CA ASP A 54 2.11 1.07 20.97
C ASP A 54 0.93 0.36 20.29
N CYS A 55 0.54 -0.80 20.83
CA CYS A 55 -0.47 -1.66 20.23
C CYS A 55 -1.86 -0.99 20.23
N ASP A 56 -2.18 -0.23 21.27
CA ASP A 56 -3.45 0.49 21.37
C ASP A 56 -3.53 1.59 20.30
N ASN A 57 -2.47 2.37 20.14
CA ASN A 57 -2.39 3.40 19.14
C ASN A 57 -2.40 2.81 17.71
N PHE A 58 -1.74 1.69 17.51
CA PHE A 58 -1.76 0.97 16.24
C PHE A 58 -3.20 0.54 15.88
N ALA A 59 -3.90 -0.12 16.80
CA ALA A 59 -5.29 -0.53 16.61
C ALA A 59 -6.21 0.68 16.35
N TYR A 60 -6.04 1.75 17.11
CA TYR A 60 -6.81 2.99 16.95
C TYR A 60 -6.62 3.63 15.56
N MET A 61 -5.40 3.70 15.07
CA MET A 61 -5.11 4.24 13.74
C MET A 61 -5.74 3.40 12.61
N LEU A 62 -5.70 2.10 12.75
CA LEU A 62 -6.21 1.16 11.76
C LEU A 62 -7.75 1.05 11.76
N GLN A 63 -8.39 1.38 12.87
CA GLN A 63 -9.85 1.31 13.03
C GLN A 63 -10.63 2.11 11.97
N ASN A 64 -10.04 3.19 11.45
CA ASN A 64 -10.68 4.00 10.43
C ASN A 64 -10.96 3.23 9.11
N PHE A 65 -10.22 2.16 8.86
CA PHE A 65 -10.33 1.32 7.65
C PHE A 65 -11.12 0.03 7.90
N TYR A 66 -11.46 -0.25 9.16
CA TYR A 66 -12.26 -1.41 9.57
C TYR A 66 -13.75 -1.16 9.31
N LYS A 67 -14.54 -2.22 9.28
CA LYS A 67 -16.00 -2.15 9.09
C LYS A 67 -16.65 -1.14 10.02
N GLY A 68 -17.49 -0.27 9.48
CA GLY A 68 -18.08 0.86 10.19
C GLY A 68 -17.15 2.08 10.33
N GLY A 69 -15.89 1.99 9.92
CA GLY A 69 -14.93 3.10 9.93
C GLY A 69 -15.12 4.03 8.74
N LYS A 70 -14.58 5.25 8.86
CA LYS A 70 -14.71 6.31 7.84
C LYS A 70 -14.21 5.89 6.44
N TYR A 71 -13.24 5.01 6.39
CA TYR A 71 -12.52 4.60 5.18
C TYR A 71 -12.66 3.10 4.89
N GLU A 72 -13.71 2.45 5.44
CA GLU A 72 -13.98 1.03 5.30
C GLU A 72 -13.82 0.51 3.87
N LYS A 73 -14.40 1.22 2.90
CA LYS A 73 -14.44 0.78 1.51
C LYS A 73 -13.08 0.77 0.81
N ILE A 74 -12.09 1.52 1.31
CA ILE A 74 -10.80 1.67 0.64
C ILE A 74 -9.99 0.37 0.67
N LEU A 75 -10.07 -0.41 1.75
CA LEU A 75 -9.28 -1.62 1.93
C LEU A 75 -10.11 -2.91 1.96
N ASN A 76 -11.44 -2.81 2.00
CA ASN A 76 -12.33 -3.98 2.10
C ASN A 76 -13.12 -4.28 0.82
N GLU A 77 -13.11 -3.39 -0.18
CA GLU A 77 -13.73 -3.69 -1.45
C GLU A 77 -12.88 -4.64 -2.30
N ASN A 78 -13.56 -5.53 -3.02
CA ASN A 78 -12.88 -6.41 -3.96
C ASN A 78 -12.25 -5.59 -5.10
N VAL A 79 -11.02 -5.93 -5.44
CA VAL A 79 -10.37 -5.34 -6.61
C VAL A 79 -11.16 -5.73 -7.85
N ASP A 80 -11.58 -4.74 -8.63
CA ASP A 80 -12.17 -4.98 -9.94
C ASP A 80 -11.11 -5.62 -10.86
N SER A 81 -11.29 -6.90 -11.15
CA SER A 81 -10.36 -7.66 -11.99
C SER A 81 -10.26 -7.09 -13.40
N THR A 82 -11.27 -6.36 -13.87
CA THR A 82 -11.27 -5.71 -15.20
C THR A 82 -10.21 -4.61 -15.29
N LEU A 83 -9.85 -3.99 -14.16
CA LEU A 83 -8.79 -2.97 -14.09
C LEU A 83 -7.47 -3.45 -14.72
N PHE A 84 -7.16 -4.76 -14.59
CA PHE A 84 -5.93 -5.31 -15.17
C PHE A 84 -5.97 -5.42 -16.69
N ASP A 85 -7.15 -5.46 -17.30
CA ASP A 85 -7.34 -5.58 -18.73
C ASP A 85 -7.46 -4.22 -19.45
N GLU A 86 -7.79 -3.17 -18.70
CA GLU A 86 -7.90 -1.81 -19.23
C GLU A 86 -6.54 -1.30 -19.75
N THR A 87 -6.59 -0.66 -20.93
CA THR A 87 -5.38 -0.10 -21.58
C THR A 87 -5.06 1.33 -21.17
N PHE A 88 -6.08 2.08 -20.75
CA PHE A 88 -5.95 3.45 -20.29
C PHE A 88 -6.72 3.62 -18.97
N ILE A 89 -6.00 4.01 -17.93
CA ILE A 89 -6.55 4.19 -16.59
C ILE A 89 -6.12 5.56 -16.08
N VAL A 90 -7.05 6.30 -15.51
CA VAL A 90 -6.78 7.55 -14.80
C VAL A 90 -7.28 7.40 -13.37
N PHE A 91 -6.40 7.66 -12.42
CA PHE A 91 -6.75 7.74 -11.00
C PHE A 91 -6.81 9.20 -10.60
N GLU A 92 -8.01 9.70 -10.36
CA GLU A 92 -8.21 11.05 -9.84
C GLU A 92 -8.10 11.04 -8.32
N VAL A 93 -7.08 11.70 -7.80
CA VAL A 93 -6.77 11.73 -6.35
C VAL A 93 -6.89 13.13 -5.74
N ASP A 94 -7.36 14.10 -6.50
CA ASP A 94 -7.39 15.50 -6.06
C ASP A 94 -8.23 15.71 -4.79
N ALA A 95 -9.34 15.00 -4.68
CA ALA A 95 -10.24 15.07 -3.51
C ALA A 95 -9.59 14.60 -2.19
N ILE A 96 -8.53 13.80 -2.27
CA ILE A 96 -7.86 13.23 -1.07
C ILE A 96 -6.44 13.75 -0.86
N LYS A 97 -5.92 14.59 -1.75
CA LYS A 97 -4.51 15.04 -1.72
C LYS A 97 -4.09 15.73 -0.41
N GLU A 98 -5.02 16.41 0.26
CA GLU A 98 -4.77 17.08 1.54
C GLU A 98 -4.98 16.15 2.74
N ASN A 99 -5.49 14.94 2.53
CA ASN A 99 -5.69 13.96 3.59
C ASN A 99 -4.41 13.17 3.84
N LYS A 100 -3.70 13.53 4.92
CA LYS A 100 -2.41 12.93 5.30
C LYS A 100 -2.47 11.41 5.57
N GLN A 101 -3.65 10.87 5.87
CA GLN A 101 -3.83 9.43 6.10
C GLN A 101 -4.15 8.68 4.81
N LEU A 102 -5.07 9.22 4.00
CA LEU A 102 -5.55 8.53 2.80
C LEU A 102 -4.61 8.64 1.61
N PHE A 103 -4.07 9.83 1.37
CA PHE A 103 -3.27 10.08 0.17
C PHE A 103 -2.10 9.10 0.02
N PRO A 104 -1.27 8.85 1.06
CA PRO A 104 -0.19 7.87 0.94
C PRO A 104 -0.69 6.45 0.67
N ILE A 105 -1.77 6.02 1.34
CA ILE A 105 -2.31 4.66 1.20
C ILE A 105 -2.87 4.44 -0.19
N VAL A 106 -3.72 5.34 -0.67
CA VAL A 106 -4.30 5.25 -2.02
C VAL A 106 -3.21 5.30 -3.09
N THR A 107 -2.22 6.15 -2.92
CA THR A 107 -1.09 6.22 -3.87
C THR A 107 -0.29 4.92 -3.89
N LEU A 108 -0.05 4.28 -2.74
CA LEU A 108 0.60 2.96 -2.67
C LEU A 108 -0.22 1.89 -3.38
N ILE A 109 -1.55 1.87 -3.22
CA ILE A 109 -2.45 0.94 -3.91
C ILE A 109 -2.35 1.13 -5.43
N ILE A 110 -2.41 2.36 -5.91
CA ILE A 110 -2.28 2.68 -7.35
C ILE A 110 -0.94 2.20 -7.89
N MET A 111 0.14 2.43 -7.15
CA MET A 111 1.47 1.99 -7.55
C MET A 111 1.60 0.46 -7.54
N ASP A 112 0.99 -0.23 -6.59
CA ASP A 112 0.98 -1.69 -6.55
C ASP A 112 0.20 -2.27 -7.74
N VAL A 113 -0.94 -1.71 -8.09
CA VAL A 113 -1.69 -2.06 -9.31
C VAL A 113 -0.80 -1.91 -10.55
N PHE A 114 -0.06 -0.80 -10.66
CA PHE A 114 0.86 -0.62 -11.79
C PHE A 114 1.99 -1.67 -11.79
N LEU A 115 2.58 -1.97 -10.64
CA LEU A 115 3.61 -3.01 -10.50
C LEU A 115 3.09 -4.39 -10.91
N GLN A 116 1.89 -4.75 -10.48
CA GLN A 116 1.27 -6.02 -10.86
C GLN A 116 1.01 -6.07 -12.36
N LYS A 117 0.43 -5.02 -12.95
CA LYS A 117 0.27 -4.92 -14.41
C LYS A 117 1.61 -5.02 -15.14
N MET A 118 2.64 -4.37 -14.62
CA MET A 118 3.98 -4.38 -15.18
C MET A 118 4.56 -5.79 -15.24
N ARG A 119 4.32 -6.61 -14.21
CA ARG A 119 4.82 -7.99 -14.11
C ARG A 119 3.98 -8.99 -14.92
N LEU A 120 2.66 -8.84 -14.88
CA LEU A 120 1.73 -9.82 -15.46
C LEU A 120 1.51 -9.64 -16.97
N LYS A 121 1.55 -8.41 -17.46
CA LYS A 121 1.28 -8.10 -18.86
C LYS A 121 2.59 -7.88 -19.64
N LYS A 122 2.70 -8.42 -20.85
CA LYS A 122 3.90 -8.32 -21.71
C LYS A 122 3.92 -7.10 -22.62
N ASN A 123 2.84 -6.33 -22.69
CA ASN A 123 2.74 -5.10 -23.50
C ASN A 123 3.57 -3.96 -22.92
N ARG A 124 3.81 -2.93 -23.70
CA ARG A 124 4.43 -1.67 -23.22
C ARG A 124 3.47 -0.93 -22.30
N LYS A 125 4.01 -0.31 -21.26
CA LYS A 125 3.24 0.42 -20.25
C LYS A 125 3.92 1.74 -19.91
N CYS A 126 3.10 2.72 -19.56
CA CYS A 126 3.57 4.01 -19.08
C CYS A 126 2.77 4.41 -17.84
N LEU A 127 3.46 4.78 -16.78
CA LEU A 127 2.88 5.46 -15.64
C LEU A 127 3.27 6.94 -15.71
N VAL A 128 2.30 7.82 -15.64
CA VAL A 128 2.52 9.27 -15.52
C VAL A 128 1.98 9.70 -14.16
N ILE A 129 2.83 10.35 -13.37
CA ILE A 129 2.48 10.86 -12.03
C ILE A 129 2.51 12.38 -12.13
N GLU A 130 1.34 12.98 -12.07
CA GLU A 130 1.19 14.43 -12.00
C GLU A 130 1.39 14.92 -10.56
N GLU A 131 1.85 16.14 -10.39
CA GLU A 131 2.19 16.73 -9.09
C GLU A 131 3.08 15.79 -8.21
N ALA A 132 4.05 15.13 -8.84
CA ALA A 132 4.88 14.10 -8.22
C ALA A 132 5.61 14.58 -6.95
N TRP A 133 5.84 15.88 -6.81
CA TRP A 133 6.47 16.47 -5.62
C TRP A 133 5.70 16.16 -4.32
N LYS A 134 4.37 16.11 -4.36
CA LYS A 134 3.55 15.73 -3.20
C LYS A 134 3.78 14.26 -2.78
N ALA A 135 3.91 13.39 -3.76
CA ALA A 135 4.22 11.99 -3.51
C ALA A 135 5.66 11.83 -2.99
N ILE A 136 6.62 12.54 -3.56
CA ILE A 136 8.05 12.48 -3.19
C ILE A 136 8.30 13.06 -1.79
N ALA A 137 7.46 13.95 -1.29
CA ALA A 137 7.55 14.47 0.06
C ALA A 137 7.45 13.38 1.16
N SER A 138 6.84 12.24 0.85
CA SER A 138 6.87 11.06 1.73
C SER A 138 8.13 10.21 1.43
N PRO A 139 9.00 9.93 2.43
CA PRO A 139 10.20 9.09 2.22
C PRO A 139 9.88 7.71 1.63
N LEU A 140 8.79 7.08 2.10
CA LEU A 140 8.33 5.79 1.59
C LEU A 140 7.97 5.86 0.11
N MET A 141 7.25 6.90 -0.29
CA MET A 141 6.86 7.12 -1.68
C MET A 141 8.04 7.44 -2.58
N ALA A 142 8.98 8.25 -2.08
CA ALA A 142 10.21 8.56 -2.80
C ALA A 142 11.03 7.29 -3.11
N GLU A 143 11.19 6.40 -2.13
CA GLU A 143 11.87 5.11 -2.34
C GLU A 143 11.12 4.24 -3.34
N TYR A 144 9.80 4.21 -3.28
CA TYR A 144 8.98 3.45 -4.21
C TYR A 144 9.10 3.96 -5.65
N ILE A 145 9.07 5.27 -5.84
CA ILE A 145 9.29 5.90 -7.15
C ILE A 145 10.70 5.58 -7.66
N LYS A 146 11.72 5.69 -6.82
CA LYS A 146 13.10 5.28 -7.16
C LYS A 146 13.17 3.80 -7.60
N TYR A 147 12.46 2.92 -6.90
CA TYR A 147 12.36 1.51 -7.27
C TYR A 147 11.70 1.33 -8.64
N LEU A 148 10.59 2.03 -8.91
CA LEU A 148 9.92 1.98 -10.21
C LEU A 148 10.87 2.41 -11.34
N TYR A 149 11.56 3.53 -11.20
CA TYR A 149 12.53 3.99 -12.21
C TYR A 149 13.63 2.96 -12.49
N LYS A 150 14.14 2.29 -11.46
CA LYS A 150 15.18 1.27 -11.61
C LYS A 150 14.68 -0.02 -12.28
N THR A 151 13.41 -0.36 -12.08
CA THR A 151 12.86 -1.67 -12.48
C THR A 151 12.00 -1.63 -13.73
N ALA A 152 11.32 -0.53 -14.01
CA ALA A 152 10.33 -0.41 -15.08
C ALA A 152 10.87 -0.88 -16.44
N ARG A 153 12.11 -0.52 -16.80
CA ARG A 153 12.75 -0.93 -18.06
C ARG A 153 12.78 -2.44 -18.26
N LYS A 154 12.95 -3.22 -17.18
CA LYS A 154 13.01 -4.69 -17.26
C LYS A 154 11.67 -5.30 -17.68
N PHE A 155 10.58 -4.58 -17.55
CA PHE A 155 9.22 -5.01 -17.82
C PHE A 155 8.56 -4.24 -18.98
N TRP A 156 9.36 -3.62 -19.84
CA TRP A 156 8.85 -2.82 -20.95
C TRP A 156 7.93 -1.68 -20.50
N ALA A 157 8.22 -1.12 -19.34
CA ALA A 157 7.49 -0.01 -18.77
C ALA A 157 8.35 1.24 -18.68
N SER A 158 7.68 2.40 -18.70
CA SER A 158 8.27 3.71 -18.45
C SER A 158 7.53 4.40 -17.31
N VAL A 159 8.21 5.26 -16.60
CA VAL A 159 7.63 6.11 -15.56
C VAL A 159 7.99 7.55 -15.89
N GLY A 160 6.97 8.40 -15.97
CA GLY A 160 7.10 9.83 -16.14
C GLY A 160 6.58 10.56 -14.91
N VAL A 161 7.22 11.65 -14.55
CA VAL A 161 6.74 12.56 -13.52
C VAL A 161 6.50 13.92 -14.15
N VAL A 162 5.41 14.56 -13.75
CA VAL A 162 5.07 15.93 -14.15
C VAL A 162 5.10 16.81 -12.91
N THR A 163 5.80 17.92 -13.00
CA THR A 163 5.88 18.90 -11.92
C THR A 163 5.88 20.30 -12.52
N GLN A 164 5.46 21.28 -11.75
CA GLN A 164 5.47 22.68 -12.16
C GLN A 164 6.87 23.30 -12.03
N GLU A 165 7.66 22.83 -11.07
CA GLU A 165 9.01 23.36 -10.81
C GLU A 165 10.05 22.20 -10.77
N ILE A 166 11.15 22.38 -11.49
CA ILE A 166 12.24 21.40 -11.50
C ILE A 166 12.88 21.26 -10.13
N GLN A 167 12.88 22.32 -9.33
CA GLN A 167 13.45 22.31 -7.98
C GLN A 167 12.76 21.33 -7.04
N ASP A 168 11.48 21.02 -7.26
CA ASP A 168 10.71 20.03 -6.51
C ASP A 168 11.32 18.61 -6.62
N ILE A 169 12.03 18.33 -7.72
CA ILE A 169 12.65 17.03 -7.96
C ILE A 169 14.14 17.02 -7.56
N ILE A 170 14.85 18.15 -7.78
CA ILE A 170 16.29 18.22 -7.55
C ILE A 170 16.63 18.46 -6.07
N GLY A 171 15.72 19.10 -5.33
CA GLY A 171 15.90 19.46 -3.93
C GLY A 171 15.48 18.39 -2.91
N SER A 172 15.06 17.22 -3.34
CA SER A 172 14.54 16.13 -2.50
C SER A 172 15.57 15.01 -2.27
#